data_d40f40abe3ed8abf8809377fd0c78044
#
_entry.id   d40f40abe3ed8abf8809377fd0c78044
#
_cell.length_a   1.000
_cell.length_b   1.000
_cell.length_c   1.000
_cell.angle_alpha   90.00
_cell.angle_beta   90.00
_cell.angle_gamma   90.00
#
_symmetry.space_group_name_H-M   'P 1'
#
loop_
_entity.id
_entity.type
_entity.pdbx_description
1 polymer ?
#
loop_
_entity_poly.entity_id
_entity_poly.type
_entity_poly.pdbx_seq_one_letter_code
_entity_poly.pdbx_strand_id
1 'polypeptide(L)'
;GNIEQVGTPDEIYTDPTNIFVAQFIGTPKMNILKLKSDNIISNNEINFLGNKVKLDKLNFSKKEYYLGIRPEHFSVLENNEYSFNPKVDLIENLGNEKIAYIKIDQHEISAKISSKNTIDNKIGFNSKDIFVFDENGKRLKS
;
A
#
# COMPACT_ATOMS: atom_id res chain seq x y z
N GLY A 1 0.71 -22.79 12.28
CA GLY A 1 1.60 -22.54 11.15
C GLY A 1 3.03 -22.20 11.56
N ASN A 2 3.88 -22.14 10.60
CA ASN A 2 5.26 -21.80 10.85
C ASN A 2 5.43 -20.31 11.11
N ILE A 3 6.41 -19.98 11.94
CA ILE A 3 6.80 -18.60 12.14
C ILE A 3 7.69 -18.20 10.96
N GLU A 4 7.22 -17.24 10.16
CA GLU A 4 7.94 -16.78 8.96
C GLU A 4 8.99 -15.74 9.28
N GLN A 5 8.86 -15.07 10.42
CA GLN A 5 9.76 -14.02 10.81
C GLN A 5 9.76 -13.91 12.34
N VAL A 6 10.95 -13.78 12.92
CA VAL A 6 11.13 -13.51 14.34
C VAL A 6 11.66 -12.09 14.50
N GLY A 7 11.03 -11.32 15.37
CA GLY A 7 11.43 -9.96 15.64
C GLY A 7 10.43 -9.25 16.54
N THR A 8 10.73 -8.01 16.89
CA THR A 8 9.79 -7.18 17.65
C THR A 8 8.61 -6.80 16.75
N PRO A 9 7.44 -6.45 17.33
CA PRO A 9 6.31 -5.95 16.52
C PRO A 9 6.71 -4.78 15.63
N ASP A 10 7.57 -3.90 16.10
CA ASP A 10 8.02 -2.76 15.31
C ASP A 10 8.86 -3.20 14.11
N GLU A 11 9.77 -4.16 14.30
CA GLU A 11 10.56 -4.69 13.20
C GLU A 11 9.69 -5.37 12.16
N ILE A 12 8.72 -6.17 12.60
CA ILE A 12 7.79 -6.85 11.68
C ILE A 12 6.94 -5.84 10.92
N TYR A 13 6.53 -4.76 11.57
CA TYR A 13 5.74 -3.71 10.95
C TYR A 13 6.55 -2.96 9.88
N THR A 14 7.77 -2.56 10.20
CA THR A 14 8.60 -1.72 9.33
C THR A 14 9.35 -2.49 8.26
N ASP A 15 9.61 -3.78 8.49
CA ASP A 15 10.45 -4.58 7.60
C ASP A 15 9.95 -6.03 7.48
N PRO A 16 8.72 -6.23 6.94
CA PRO A 16 8.18 -7.59 6.79
C PRO A 16 8.91 -8.37 5.71
N THR A 17 9.12 -9.66 5.91
CA THR A 17 9.81 -10.53 4.95
C THR A 17 8.90 -11.05 3.84
N ASN A 18 7.59 -11.08 4.07
CA ASN A 18 6.64 -11.56 3.07
C ASN A 18 5.25 -10.99 3.33
N ILE A 19 4.33 -11.26 2.39
CA ILE A 19 2.95 -10.77 2.47
C ILE A 19 2.24 -11.25 3.73
N PHE A 20 2.43 -12.53 4.10
CA PHE A 20 1.77 -13.10 5.26
C PHE A 20 2.15 -12.34 6.53
N VAL A 21 3.45 -12.11 6.71
CA VAL A 21 3.97 -11.35 7.86
C VAL A 21 3.48 -9.90 7.82
N ALA A 22 3.49 -9.28 6.63
CA ALA A 22 3.06 -7.89 6.48
C ALA A 22 1.61 -7.68 6.90
N GLN A 23 0.74 -8.67 6.64
CA GLN A 23 -0.68 -8.59 6.98
C GLN A 23 -0.99 -9.03 8.41
N PHE A 24 0.00 -9.56 9.12
CA PHE A 24 -0.20 -10.06 10.47
C PHE A 24 -0.35 -8.94 11.50
N ILE A 25 0.28 -7.81 11.26
CA ILE A 25 0.25 -6.66 12.18
C ILE A 25 -0.48 -5.50 11.51
N GLY A 26 -1.35 -4.86 12.29
CA GLY A 26 -2.11 -3.69 11.87
C GLY A 26 -3.59 -3.96 11.71
N THR A 27 -4.38 -2.95 12.00
CA THR A 27 -5.84 -2.98 11.84
C THR A 27 -6.27 -1.64 11.27
N PRO A 28 -6.85 -1.63 10.06
CA PRO A 28 -7.02 -2.76 9.14
C PRO A 28 -5.70 -3.30 8.60
N LYS A 29 -5.75 -4.45 7.96
CA LYS A 29 -4.57 -5.09 7.39
C LYS A 29 -3.97 -4.25 6.27
N MET A 30 -2.67 -4.49 6.00
CA MET A 30 -2.00 -3.90 4.84
C MET A 30 -2.80 -4.18 3.56
N ASN A 31 -2.95 -3.16 2.74
CA ASN A 31 -3.52 -3.33 1.41
C ASN A 31 -2.51 -4.08 0.54
N ILE A 32 -2.93 -5.17 -0.07
CA ILE A 32 -2.11 -5.93 -1.01
C ILE A 32 -2.78 -5.88 -2.36
N LEU A 33 -2.08 -5.33 -3.33
CA LEU A 33 -2.60 -5.12 -4.68
C LEU A 33 -1.72 -5.83 -5.68
N LYS A 34 -2.34 -6.56 -6.60
CA LYS A 34 -1.60 -7.26 -7.64
C LYS A 34 -1.12 -6.27 -8.69
N LEU A 35 0.18 -6.30 -8.97
CA LEU A 35 0.80 -5.52 -10.04
C LEU A 35 1.02 -6.43 -11.24
N LYS A 36 0.23 -6.25 -12.29
CA LYS A 36 0.37 -7.03 -13.52
C LYS A 36 1.58 -6.55 -14.31
N SER A 37 2.16 -7.44 -15.11
CA SER A 37 3.33 -7.12 -15.93
C SER A 37 3.10 -5.91 -16.84
N ASP A 38 1.88 -5.70 -17.31
CA ASP A 38 1.54 -4.56 -18.18
C ASP A 38 1.70 -3.22 -17.48
N ASN A 39 1.71 -3.21 -16.16
CA ASN A 39 1.85 -1.98 -15.38
C ASN A 39 3.30 -1.68 -15.02
N ILE A 40 4.25 -2.48 -15.49
CA ILE A 40 5.66 -2.21 -15.32
C ILE A 40 6.16 -1.38 -16.51
N ILE A 41 6.58 -0.16 -16.24
CA ILE A 41 7.04 0.78 -17.26
C ILE A 41 8.51 0.55 -17.58
N SER A 42 9.33 0.41 -16.54
CA SER A 42 10.77 0.20 -16.66
C SER A 42 11.24 -0.61 -15.45
N ASN A 43 12.55 -0.81 -15.33
CA ASN A 43 13.09 -1.57 -14.20
C ASN A 43 12.85 -0.91 -12.83
N ASN A 44 12.52 0.38 -12.79
CA ASN A 44 12.28 1.08 -11.53
C ASN A 44 11.00 1.93 -11.51
N GLU A 45 10.12 1.72 -12.48
CA GLU A 45 8.93 2.56 -12.63
C GLU A 45 7.71 1.72 -12.98
N ILE A 46 6.60 2.00 -12.31
CA ILE A 46 5.35 1.26 -12.49
C ILE A 46 4.16 2.22 -12.60
N ASN A 47 3.08 1.73 -13.21
CA ASN A 47 1.77 2.40 -13.16
C ASN A 47 1.04 1.89 -11.92
N PHE A 48 0.71 2.80 -11.01
CA PHE A 48 0.01 2.44 -9.79
C PHE A 48 -0.97 3.54 -9.38
N LEU A 49 -2.22 3.18 -9.22
CA LEU A 49 -3.30 4.11 -8.83
C LEU A 49 -3.33 5.36 -9.71
N GLY A 50 -3.14 5.18 -11.02
CA GLY A 50 -3.17 6.27 -11.98
C GLY A 50 -1.91 7.10 -12.06
N ASN A 51 -0.84 6.69 -11.39
CA ASN A 51 0.42 7.43 -11.34
C ASN A 51 1.58 6.61 -11.90
N LYS A 52 2.57 7.31 -12.45
CA LYS A 52 3.88 6.73 -12.75
C LYS A 52 4.71 6.81 -11.48
N VAL A 53 4.78 5.69 -10.77
CA VAL A 53 5.46 5.63 -9.48
C VAL A 53 6.88 5.13 -9.66
N LYS A 54 7.84 5.87 -9.13
CA LYS A 54 9.24 5.53 -9.23
C LYS A 54 9.71 4.86 -7.95
N LEU A 55 10.30 3.68 -8.10
CA LEU A 55 10.81 2.87 -7.00
C LEU A 55 12.29 2.59 -7.27
N ASP A 56 13.11 3.61 -7.08
CA ASP A 56 14.51 3.66 -7.52
C ASP A 56 15.39 2.51 -7.03
N LYS A 57 15.06 1.98 -5.85
CA LYS A 57 15.89 0.95 -5.24
C LYS A 57 15.53 -0.47 -5.69
N LEU A 58 14.53 -0.60 -6.55
CA LEU A 58 14.07 -1.90 -7.02
C LEU A 58 14.44 -2.09 -8.49
N ASN A 59 14.44 -3.33 -8.91
CA ASN A 59 14.77 -3.70 -10.28
C ASN A 59 13.71 -4.67 -10.80
N PHE A 60 12.67 -4.10 -11.41
CA PHE A 60 11.56 -4.90 -11.93
C PHE A 60 11.92 -5.59 -13.24
N SER A 61 11.45 -6.81 -13.42
CA SER A 61 11.38 -7.46 -14.71
C SER A 61 9.91 -7.57 -15.13
N LYS A 62 9.65 -7.94 -16.39
CA LYS A 62 8.27 -8.06 -16.90
C LYS A 62 7.62 -9.33 -16.37
N LYS A 63 7.16 -9.27 -15.12
CA LYS A 63 6.41 -10.35 -14.48
C LYS A 63 5.44 -9.74 -13.48
N GLU A 64 4.72 -10.57 -12.75
CA GLU A 64 3.75 -10.11 -11.78
C GLU A 64 4.37 -9.97 -10.39
N TYR A 65 3.89 -8.97 -9.67
CA TYR A 65 4.32 -8.67 -8.30
C TYR A 65 3.08 -8.35 -7.46
N TYR A 66 3.28 -8.19 -6.17
CA TYR A 66 2.28 -7.60 -5.28
C TYR A 66 2.85 -6.34 -4.65
N LEU A 67 1.99 -5.33 -4.51
CA LEU A 67 2.35 -4.10 -3.83
C LEU A 67 1.59 -4.03 -2.52
N GLY A 68 2.28 -3.63 -1.46
CA GLY A 68 1.67 -3.44 -0.15
C GLY A 68 1.78 -1.99 0.29
N ILE A 69 0.67 -1.47 0.81
CA ILE A 69 0.67 -0.15 1.43
C ILE A 69 -0.29 -0.20 2.63
N ARG A 70 0.17 0.29 3.76
CA ARG A 70 -0.64 0.28 4.97
C ARG A 70 -1.73 1.33 4.90
N PRO A 71 -2.91 1.08 5.49
CA PRO A 71 -4.02 2.03 5.44
C PRO A 71 -3.67 3.42 5.98
N GLU A 72 -2.84 3.51 7.00
CA GLU A 72 -2.43 4.77 7.61
C GLU A 72 -1.41 5.55 6.77
N HIS A 73 -0.86 4.95 5.74
CA HIS A 73 0.08 5.63 4.84
C HIS A 73 -0.61 6.31 3.66
N PHE A 74 -1.92 6.19 3.55
CA PHE A 74 -2.71 7.07 2.68
C PHE A 74 -3.03 8.35 3.46
N SER A 75 -2.97 9.49 2.78
CA SER A 75 -3.12 10.78 3.43
C SER A 75 -3.99 11.73 2.62
N VAL A 76 -4.84 12.48 3.31
CA VAL A 76 -5.60 13.58 2.69
C VAL A 76 -4.88 14.92 2.81
N LEU A 77 -3.72 14.93 3.45
CA LEU A 77 -2.91 16.13 3.61
C LEU A 77 -2.12 16.41 2.33
N GLU A 78 -1.60 17.64 2.22
CA GLU A 78 -0.73 18.02 1.11
C GLU A 78 0.67 17.38 1.30
N ASN A 79 1.54 17.55 0.31
CA ASN A 79 2.93 17.11 0.35
C ASN A 79 3.16 15.60 0.17
N ASN A 80 2.27 14.93 -0.55
CA ASN A 80 2.51 13.55 -0.99
C ASN A 80 3.08 13.56 -2.40
N GLU A 81 3.93 12.58 -2.71
CA GLU A 81 4.51 12.45 -4.05
C GLU A 81 3.45 12.16 -5.12
N TYR A 82 2.47 11.35 -4.76
CA TYR A 82 1.45 10.87 -5.69
C TYR A 82 0.08 11.02 -5.07
N SER A 83 -0.93 11.10 -5.92
CA SER A 83 -2.31 11.18 -5.46
C SER A 83 -3.27 10.58 -6.49
N PHE A 84 -4.47 10.26 -6.03
CA PHE A 84 -5.54 9.81 -6.89
C PHE A 84 -6.87 10.30 -6.36
N ASN A 85 -7.88 10.29 -7.22
CA ASN A 85 -9.23 10.68 -6.85
C ASN A 85 -9.96 9.46 -6.31
N PRO A 86 -10.27 9.42 -5.01
CA PRO A 86 -10.89 8.24 -4.41
C PRO A 86 -12.38 8.18 -4.71
N LYS A 87 -12.87 6.97 -4.95
CA LYS A 87 -14.29 6.69 -4.94
C LYS A 87 -14.59 5.94 -3.65
N VAL A 88 -15.08 6.67 -2.66
CA VAL A 88 -15.33 6.11 -1.34
C VAL A 88 -16.67 5.39 -1.34
N ASP A 89 -16.64 4.10 -0.99
CA ASP A 89 -17.85 3.29 -0.88
C ASP A 89 -18.47 3.38 0.51
N LEU A 90 -17.63 3.39 1.54
CA LEU A 90 -18.07 3.29 2.92
C LEU A 90 -17.04 3.95 3.82
N ILE A 91 -17.52 4.61 4.86
CA ILE A 91 -16.68 5.15 5.93
C ILE A 91 -17.12 4.55 7.25
N GLU A 92 -16.14 3.99 7.96
CA GLU A 92 -16.35 3.44 9.31
C GLU A 92 -15.71 4.39 10.31
N ASN A 93 -16.52 4.94 11.22
CA ASN A 93 -16.03 5.85 12.25
C ASN A 93 -15.61 5.07 13.49
N LEU A 94 -14.39 5.30 13.96
CA LEU A 94 -13.82 4.64 15.12
C LEU A 94 -13.52 5.60 16.26
N GLY A 95 -14.15 6.78 16.25
CA GLY A 95 -13.87 7.83 17.22
C GLY A 95 -12.82 8.81 16.70
N ASN A 96 -11.58 8.66 17.14
CA ASN A 96 -10.49 9.55 16.71
C ASN A 96 -10.04 9.33 15.27
N GLU A 97 -10.35 8.16 14.73
CA GLU A 97 -9.97 7.79 13.39
C GLU A 97 -11.16 7.28 12.61
N LYS A 98 -11.06 7.31 11.30
CA LYS A 98 -12.04 6.69 10.41
C LYS A 98 -11.32 5.89 9.35
N ILE A 99 -12.00 4.85 8.88
CA ILE A 99 -11.49 4.02 7.80
C ILE A 99 -12.38 4.24 6.59
N ALA A 100 -11.77 4.65 5.48
CA ALA A 100 -12.46 4.78 4.21
C ALA A 100 -12.18 3.54 3.38
N TYR A 101 -13.24 2.91 2.88
CA TYR A 101 -13.14 1.79 1.95
C TYR A 101 -13.36 2.35 0.55
N ILE A 102 -12.37 2.17 -0.30
CA ILE A 102 -12.27 2.84 -1.59
C ILE A 102 -12.17 1.80 -2.69
N LYS A 103 -12.99 1.94 -3.72
CA LYS A 103 -12.83 1.15 -4.94
C LYS A 103 -12.04 1.94 -5.96
N ILE A 104 -11.03 1.31 -6.52
CA ILE A 104 -10.26 1.89 -7.60
C ILE A 104 -9.89 0.77 -8.58
N ASP A 105 -10.26 0.94 -9.83
CA ASP A 105 -10.18 -0.11 -10.86
C ASP A 105 -10.91 -1.36 -10.36
N GLN A 106 -10.23 -2.49 -10.23
CA GLN A 106 -10.79 -3.73 -9.71
C GLN A 106 -10.33 -4.02 -8.29
N HIS A 107 -9.73 -3.02 -7.63
CA HIS A 107 -9.19 -3.17 -6.30
C HIS A 107 -10.06 -2.48 -5.27
N GLU A 108 -10.03 -3.01 -4.07
CA GLU A 108 -10.62 -2.37 -2.91
C GLU A 108 -9.50 -2.12 -1.90
N ILE A 109 -9.35 -0.86 -1.51
CA ILE A 109 -8.32 -0.47 -0.55
C ILE A 109 -8.98 0.19 0.66
N SER A 110 -8.28 0.13 1.79
CA SER A 110 -8.67 0.83 3.00
C SER A 110 -7.66 1.91 3.33
N ALA A 111 -8.15 3.09 3.71
CA ALA A 111 -7.32 4.20 4.15
C ALA A 111 -7.76 4.59 5.56
N LYS A 112 -6.79 4.74 6.46
CA LYS A 112 -7.05 5.09 7.85
C LYS A 112 -6.63 6.53 8.09
N ILE A 113 -7.59 7.36 8.45
CA ILE A 113 -7.43 8.81 8.45
C ILE A 113 -7.95 9.36 9.78
N SER A 114 -7.35 10.45 10.26
CA SER A 114 -7.87 11.15 11.42
C SER A 114 -9.30 11.59 11.17
N SER A 115 -10.19 11.41 12.17
CA SER A 115 -11.58 11.82 12.05
C SER A 115 -11.73 13.33 11.87
N LYS A 116 -10.71 14.11 12.17
CA LYS A 116 -10.69 15.56 11.98
C LYS A 116 -10.53 15.97 10.52
N ASN A 117 -10.04 15.08 9.68
CA ASN A 117 -9.80 15.35 8.27
C ASN A 117 -10.96 14.88 7.42
N THR A 118 -11.22 15.61 6.35
CA THR A 118 -12.26 15.28 5.37
C THR A 118 -11.60 14.65 4.15
N ILE A 119 -12.23 13.62 3.60
CA ILE A 119 -11.82 13.04 2.34
C ILE A 119 -12.59 13.73 1.23
N ASP A 120 -11.89 14.59 0.49
CA ASP A 120 -12.48 15.27 -0.65
C ASP A 120 -12.23 14.48 -1.93
N ASN A 121 -11.61 15.11 -2.92
CA ASN A 121 -11.39 14.50 -4.22
C ASN A 121 -9.97 13.98 -4.40
N LYS A 122 -9.19 13.87 -3.33
CA LYS A 122 -7.77 13.54 -3.44
C LYS A 122 -7.28 12.79 -2.21
N ILE A 123 -6.62 11.66 -2.45
CA ILE A 123 -5.86 10.94 -1.44
C ILE A 123 -4.45 10.74 -1.98
N GLY A 124 -3.46 10.99 -1.13
CA GLY A 124 -2.05 10.91 -1.50
C GLY A 124 -1.34 9.73 -0.86
N PHE A 125 -0.20 9.38 -1.45
CA PHE A 125 0.70 8.36 -0.92
C PHE A 125 2.13 8.63 -1.39
N ASN A 126 3.08 7.93 -0.80
CA ASN A 126 4.50 8.13 -1.07
C ASN A 126 5.18 6.81 -1.39
N SER A 127 6.17 6.87 -2.27
CA SER A 127 6.90 5.67 -2.69
C SER A 127 7.61 4.98 -1.52
N LYS A 128 8.07 5.73 -0.54
CA LYS A 128 8.76 5.18 0.64
C LYS A 128 7.90 4.21 1.45
N ASP A 129 6.57 4.33 1.33
CA ASP A 129 5.62 3.52 2.09
C ASP A 129 5.12 2.30 1.31
N ILE A 130 5.63 2.08 0.12
CA ILE A 130 5.23 0.96 -0.73
C ILE A 130 6.18 -0.21 -0.51
N PHE A 131 5.62 -1.35 -0.14
CA PHE A 131 6.34 -2.61 -0.10
C PHE A 131 6.09 -3.36 -1.39
N VAL A 132 7.11 -4.06 -1.88
CA VAL A 132 6.98 -4.88 -3.09
C VAL A 132 7.29 -6.33 -2.73
N PHE A 133 6.44 -7.23 -3.22
CA PHE A 133 6.60 -8.67 -3.01
C PHE A 133 6.58 -9.35 -4.38
N ASP A 134 7.35 -10.43 -4.50
CA ASP A 134 7.35 -11.21 -5.74
C ASP A 134 6.07 -12.05 -5.85
N GLU A 135 5.95 -12.82 -6.92
CA GLU A 135 4.78 -13.64 -7.19
C GLU A 135 4.53 -14.72 -6.13
N ASN A 136 5.56 -15.07 -5.36
CA ASN A 136 5.46 -16.01 -4.25
C ASN A 136 5.19 -15.32 -2.91
N GLY A 137 5.06 -14.01 -2.92
CA GLY A 137 4.81 -13.22 -1.72
C GLY A 137 6.05 -12.85 -0.94
N LYS A 138 7.24 -13.12 -1.45
CA LYS A 138 8.50 -12.80 -0.80
C LYS A 138 8.84 -11.32 -1.00
N ARG A 139 9.25 -10.66 0.08
CA ARG A 139 9.62 -9.24 0.05
C ARG A 139 10.83 -9.00 -0.86
N LEU A 140 10.70 -7.99 -1.73
CA LEU A 140 11.82 -7.49 -2.52
C LEU A 140 12.40 -6.26 -1.84
N LYS A 141 13.70 -6.30 -1.60
CA LYS A 141 14.46 -5.18 -1.05
C LYS A 141 15.51 -4.74 -2.03
N SER A 142 15.84 -3.50 -1.91
CA SER A 142 16.97 -2.94 -2.67
C SER A 142 18.29 -3.42 -2.10
#